data_9646ef625a0218e4010c7df4a6744734
#
_entry.id   9646ef625a0218e4010c7df4a6744734
#
_cell.length_a   1.000
_cell.length_b   1.000
_cell.length_c   1.000
_cell.angle_alpha   90.00
_cell.angle_beta   90.00
_cell.angle_gamma   90.00
#
_symmetry.space_group_name_H-M   'P 1'
#
loop_
_entity.id
_entity.type
_entity.pdbx_description
1 polymer ?
#
loop_
_entity_poly.entity_id
_entity_poly.type
_entity_poly.pdbx_seq_one_letter_code
_entity_poly.pdbx_strand_id
1 'polypeptide(L)'
;FFSGTLKLELDDKYNVTVLNMDPDRQAYDVETSEGQTVAVIFAFIAGVIRLATDEKRKSDEMLLTESYPLVMDAPMSKLDKKRIAAICEVVPRIAEQTIIMIKDTDGELAKEHLKGKVGVEYAIVSIEPERLSEIERVDD
;
A
#
# COMPACT_ATOMS: atom_id res chain seq x y z
N PHE A 1 -11.63 -1.52 -4.39
CA PHE A 1 -10.79 -0.68 -5.24
C PHE A 1 -11.32 -0.60 -6.66
N PHE A 2 -11.86 -1.66 -7.21
CA PHE A 2 -12.40 -1.68 -8.55
C PHE A 2 -13.93 -1.89 -8.47
N SER A 3 -14.70 -1.16 -9.25
CA SER A 3 -16.08 -1.50 -9.52
C SER A 3 -16.08 -2.87 -10.18
N GLY A 4 -16.84 -3.82 -9.68
CA GLY A 4 -16.82 -5.28 -9.92
C GLY A 4 -16.66 -5.86 -11.33
N THR A 5 -16.23 -5.06 -12.30
CA THR A 5 -16.01 -5.45 -13.70
C THR A 5 -14.53 -5.65 -14.06
N LEU A 6 -13.59 -5.38 -13.14
CA LEU A 6 -12.17 -5.51 -13.42
C LEU A 6 -11.60 -6.77 -12.75
N LYS A 7 -10.79 -7.52 -13.49
CA LYS A 7 -10.04 -8.69 -13.04
C LYS A 7 -8.56 -8.45 -13.22
N LEU A 8 -7.76 -8.91 -12.27
CA LEU A 8 -6.31 -8.94 -12.40
C LEU A 8 -5.89 -10.36 -12.81
N GLU A 9 -5.02 -10.43 -13.80
CA GLU A 9 -4.34 -11.67 -14.19
C GLU A 9 -2.83 -11.49 -14.07
N LEU A 10 -2.18 -12.54 -13.59
CA LEU A 10 -0.72 -12.64 -13.51
C LEU A 10 -0.28 -13.71 -14.49
N ASP A 11 0.62 -13.36 -15.40
CA ASP A 11 1.20 -14.32 -16.34
C ASP A 11 2.41 -15.08 -15.73
N ASP A 12 2.91 -16.08 -16.45
CA ASP A 12 4.08 -16.87 -16.04
C ASP A 12 5.38 -16.06 -15.96
N LYS A 13 5.39 -14.83 -16.48
CA LYS A 13 6.50 -13.88 -16.42
C LYS A 13 6.30 -12.80 -15.34
N TYR A 14 5.27 -12.98 -14.48
CA TYR A 14 4.89 -12.03 -13.44
C TYR A 14 4.42 -10.66 -13.95
N ASN A 15 3.96 -10.57 -15.22
CA ASN A 15 3.28 -9.36 -15.66
C ASN A 15 1.84 -9.35 -15.15
N VAL A 16 1.42 -8.22 -14.62
CA VAL A 16 0.05 -8.00 -14.15
C VAL A 16 -0.75 -7.32 -15.25
N THR A 17 -1.83 -7.96 -15.70
CA THR A 17 -2.76 -7.40 -16.68
C THR A 17 -4.09 -7.11 -16.00
N VAL A 18 -4.68 -5.96 -16.31
CA VAL A 18 -6.01 -5.56 -15.84
C VAL A 18 -7.00 -5.78 -16.97
N LEU A 19 -7.92 -6.70 -16.77
CA LEU A 19 -8.95 -7.03 -17.73
C LEU A 19 -10.30 -6.44 -17.32
N ASN A 20 -11.04 -5.91 -18.28
CA ASN A 20 -12.44 -5.59 -18.09
C ASN A 20 -13.28 -6.86 -18.36
N MET A 21 -14.07 -7.24 -17.36
CA MET A 21 -14.95 -8.42 -17.39
C MET A 21 -16.40 -8.00 -17.63
N ASP A 22 -16.63 -7.14 -18.62
CA ASP A 22 -18.00 -6.78 -19.04
C ASP A 22 -18.74 -8.05 -19.50
N PRO A 23 -19.91 -8.38 -18.92
CA PRO A 23 -20.65 -9.60 -19.27
C PRO A 23 -21.05 -9.70 -20.74
N ASP A 24 -21.20 -8.56 -21.42
CA ASP A 24 -21.64 -8.47 -22.81
C ASP A 24 -20.48 -8.38 -23.82
N ARG A 25 -19.22 -8.40 -23.34
CA ARG A 25 -18.02 -8.26 -24.18
C ARG A 25 -16.95 -9.27 -23.80
N GLN A 26 -16.11 -9.64 -24.78
CA GLN A 26 -14.90 -10.39 -24.47
C GLN A 26 -14.00 -9.57 -23.55
N ALA A 27 -13.33 -10.24 -22.61
CA ALA A 27 -12.35 -9.62 -21.76
C ALA A 27 -11.27 -8.92 -22.61
N TYR A 28 -11.02 -7.66 -22.32
CA TYR A 28 -10.01 -6.87 -23.05
C TYR A 28 -9.11 -6.16 -22.08
N ASP A 29 -7.87 -5.95 -22.51
CA ASP A 29 -6.87 -5.20 -21.74
C ASP A 29 -7.31 -3.74 -21.62
N VAL A 30 -7.17 -3.19 -20.42
CA VAL A 30 -7.55 -1.81 -20.10
C VAL A 30 -6.32 -1.02 -19.75
N GLU A 31 -6.09 0.04 -20.49
CA GLU A 31 -5.09 1.01 -20.12
C GLU A 31 -5.45 1.64 -18.75
N THR A 32 -4.60 1.40 -17.75
CA THR A 32 -4.85 1.83 -16.38
C THR A 32 -4.35 3.25 -16.16
N SER A 33 -5.15 4.07 -15.46
CA SER A 33 -4.65 5.34 -14.93
C SER A 33 -3.56 5.08 -13.88
N GLU A 34 -2.65 6.06 -13.66
CA GLU A 34 -1.58 5.94 -12.65
C GLU A 34 -2.13 5.51 -11.28
N GLY A 35 -3.26 6.08 -10.85
CA GLY A 35 -3.89 5.69 -9.58
C GLY A 35 -4.45 4.26 -9.58
N GLN A 36 -4.91 3.74 -10.72
CA GLN A 36 -5.30 2.34 -10.84
C GLN A 36 -4.08 1.41 -10.79
N THR A 37 -2.99 1.79 -11.43
CA THR A 37 -1.72 1.05 -11.37
C THR A 37 -1.23 0.91 -9.92
N VAL A 38 -1.25 2.00 -9.15
CA VAL A 38 -0.88 1.97 -7.72
C VAL A 38 -1.79 1.04 -6.94
N ALA A 39 -3.11 1.08 -7.17
CA ALA A 39 -4.05 0.17 -6.50
C ALA A 39 -3.81 -1.31 -6.85
N VAL A 40 -3.41 -1.62 -8.09
CA VAL A 40 -3.01 -2.96 -8.53
C VAL A 40 -1.76 -3.43 -7.78
N ILE A 41 -0.74 -2.57 -7.69
CA ILE A 41 0.50 -2.88 -6.96
C ILE A 41 0.18 -3.19 -5.48
N PHE A 42 -0.66 -2.38 -4.84
CA PHE A 42 -1.08 -2.65 -3.46
C PHE A 42 -1.82 -3.97 -3.31
N ALA A 43 -2.74 -4.27 -4.21
CA ALA A 43 -3.47 -5.54 -4.19
C ALA A 43 -2.54 -6.74 -4.36
N PHE A 44 -1.53 -6.61 -5.24
CA PHE A 44 -0.52 -7.64 -5.45
C PHE A 44 0.34 -7.86 -4.20
N ILE A 45 0.89 -6.78 -3.62
CA ILE A 45 1.71 -6.86 -2.39
C ILE A 45 0.90 -7.48 -1.25
N ALA A 46 -0.36 -7.04 -1.06
CA ALA A 46 -1.25 -7.61 -0.06
C ALA A 46 -1.49 -9.11 -0.27
N GLY A 47 -1.67 -9.53 -1.53
CA GLY A 47 -1.81 -10.93 -1.90
C GLY A 47 -0.57 -11.76 -1.57
N VAL A 48 0.62 -11.26 -1.89
CA VAL A 48 1.90 -11.94 -1.61
C VAL A 48 2.13 -12.08 -0.09
N ILE A 49 1.92 -11.00 0.67
CA ILE A 49 2.07 -11.03 2.13
C ILE A 49 1.09 -12.04 2.75
N ARG A 50 -0.16 -12.02 2.30
CA ARG A 50 -1.18 -12.97 2.78
C ARG A 50 -0.81 -14.42 2.46
N LEU A 51 -0.37 -14.69 1.24
CA LEU A 51 0.06 -16.03 0.83
C LEU A 51 1.24 -16.51 1.69
N ALA A 52 2.26 -15.67 1.88
CA ALA A 52 3.41 -15.99 2.72
C ALA A 52 3.00 -16.26 4.18
N THR A 53 2.03 -15.51 4.71
CA THR A 53 1.51 -15.72 6.07
C THR A 53 0.69 -17.01 6.17
N ASP A 54 -0.13 -17.31 5.18
CA ASP A 54 -0.97 -18.52 5.17
C ASP A 54 -0.13 -19.80 4.99
N GLU A 55 0.94 -19.78 4.21
CA GLU A 55 1.86 -20.92 4.09
C GLU A 55 2.62 -21.18 5.38
N LYS A 56 3.06 -20.14 6.08
CA LYS A 56 3.71 -20.27 7.39
C LYS A 56 2.79 -20.91 8.45
N ARG A 57 1.50 -20.65 8.40
CA ARG A 57 0.52 -21.27 9.31
C ARG A 57 0.28 -22.75 9.05
N LYS A 58 0.60 -23.24 7.86
CA LYS A 58 0.42 -24.64 7.46
C LYS A 58 1.64 -25.52 7.77
N SER A 59 2.82 -24.93 7.86
CA SER A 59 4.02 -25.63 8.27
C SER A 59 4.06 -25.67 9.81
N ASP A 60 3.86 -26.85 10.37
CA ASP A 60 3.89 -27.15 11.82
C ASP A 60 5.29 -27.00 12.45
N GLU A 61 6.25 -26.46 11.73
CA GLU A 61 7.55 -26.10 12.25
C GLU A 61 7.45 -24.84 13.08
N MET A 62 7.82 -24.99 14.32
CA MET A 62 7.97 -24.01 15.41
C MET A 62 9.04 -22.93 15.05
N LEU A 63 8.99 -22.41 13.85
CA LEU A 63 9.77 -21.27 13.41
C LEU A 63 9.04 -20.01 13.88
N LEU A 64 9.71 -19.28 14.73
CA LEU A 64 9.33 -17.92 15.15
C LEU A 64 8.75 -17.18 13.95
N THR A 65 7.51 -16.79 14.06
CA THR A 65 6.83 -15.96 13.07
C THR A 65 7.51 -14.60 13.05
N GLU A 66 8.57 -14.47 12.28
CA GLU A 66 9.15 -13.15 12.03
C GLU A 66 8.14 -12.32 11.26
N SER A 67 7.66 -11.28 11.90
CA SER A 67 6.83 -10.27 11.27
C SER A 67 7.74 -9.33 10.48
N TYR A 68 7.54 -9.27 9.17
CA TYR A 68 8.29 -8.33 8.32
C TYR A 68 7.52 -7.00 8.24
N PRO A 69 8.19 -5.87 8.49
CA PRO A 69 7.57 -4.57 8.31
C PRO A 69 7.33 -4.29 6.82
N LEU A 70 6.18 -3.73 6.52
CA LEU A 70 5.88 -3.18 5.20
C LEU A 70 6.38 -1.74 5.13
N VAL A 71 7.40 -1.48 4.30
CA VAL A 71 7.95 -0.14 4.09
C VAL A 71 7.46 0.40 2.76
N MET A 72 6.89 1.59 2.77
CA MET A 72 6.32 2.24 1.60
C MET A 72 6.86 3.66 1.46
N ASP A 73 7.41 3.98 0.29
CA ASP A 73 7.90 5.30 -0.06
C ASP A 73 6.89 6.02 -0.95
N ALA A 74 6.38 7.14 -0.47
CA ALA A 74 5.42 8.02 -1.12
C ALA A 74 4.22 7.29 -1.80
N PRO A 75 3.59 6.29 -1.15
CA PRO A 75 2.60 5.42 -1.79
C PRO A 75 1.32 6.15 -2.20
N MET A 76 1.12 7.37 -1.71
CA MET A 76 -0.11 8.14 -1.91
C MET A 76 0.05 9.28 -2.92
N SER A 77 1.27 9.53 -3.41
CA SER A 77 1.61 10.72 -4.20
C SER A 77 0.85 10.90 -5.52
N LYS A 78 0.19 9.85 -6.02
CA LYS A 78 -0.56 9.84 -7.28
C LYS A 78 -2.02 9.40 -7.10
N LEU A 79 -2.50 9.41 -5.89
CA LEU A 79 -3.83 8.93 -5.55
C LEU A 79 -4.79 10.08 -5.26
N ASP A 80 -6.03 9.90 -5.65
CA ASP A 80 -7.13 10.75 -5.20
C ASP A 80 -7.53 10.46 -3.74
N LYS A 81 -8.25 11.38 -3.12
CA LYS A 81 -8.70 11.28 -1.72
C LYS A 81 -9.41 9.97 -1.41
N LYS A 82 -10.25 9.48 -2.33
CA LYS A 82 -11.01 8.24 -2.13
C LYS A 82 -10.10 7.01 -2.07
N ARG A 83 -9.06 6.99 -2.91
CA ARG A 83 -8.08 5.90 -2.93
C ARG A 83 -7.14 5.96 -1.73
N ILE A 84 -6.74 7.17 -1.29
CA ILE A 84 -5.97 7.36 -0.05
C ILE A 84 -6.75 6.77 1.14
N ALA A 85 -8.03 7.13 1.29
CA ALA A 85 -8.88 6.59 2.33
C ALA A 85 -8.92 5.06 2.32
N ALA A 86 -9.13 4.46 1.15
CA ALA A 86 -9.19 3.02 0.99
C ALA A 86 -7.86 2.32 1.34
N ILE A 87 -6.71 2.91 0.96
CA ILE A 87 -5.39 2.37 1.33
C ILE A 87 -5.18 2.45 2.84
N CYS A 88 -5.50 3.58 3.48
CA CYS A 88 -5.39 3.74 4.93
C CYS A 88 -6.26 2.75 5.73
N GLU A 89 -7.34 2.24 5.15
CA GLU A 89 -8.12 1.16 5.76
C GLU A 89 -7.49 -0.22 5.62
N VAL A 90 -6.86 -0.49 4.48
CA VAL A 90 -6.33 -1.82 4.13
C VAL A 90 -4.94 -2.04 4.71
N VAL A 91 -4.07 -1.05 4.64
CA VAL A 91 -2.66 -1.16 5.06
C VAL A 91 -2.47 -1.73 6.48
N PRO A 92 -3.20 -1.29 7.52
CA PRO A 92 -3.04 -1.84 8.87
C PRO A 92 -3.48 -3.30 9.00
N ARG A 93 -4.12 -3.86 7.98
CA ARG A 93 -4.57 -5.28 7.96
C ARG A 93 -3.64 -6.18 7.17
N ILE A 94 -2.70 -5.61 6.43
CA ILE A 94 -1.77 -6.36 5.56
C ILE A 94 -0.56 -6.82 6.34
N ALA A 95 -0.02 -5.95 7.19
CA ALA A 95 1.19 -6.21 7.95
C ALA A 95 1.03 -5.76 9.41
N GLU A 96 1.73 -6.42 10.33
CA GLU A 96 1.71 -6.09 11.76
C GLU A 96 2.40 -4.76 12.04
N GLN A 97 3.40 -4.43 11.23
CA GLN A 97 4.08 -3.14 11.26
C GLN A 97 4.14 -2.55 9.86
N THR A 98 3.79 -1.28 9.74
CA THR A 98 3.89 -0.53 8.48
C THR A 98 4.63 0.77 8.71
N ILE A 99 5.61 1.06 7.87
CA ILE A 99 6.35 2.32 7.83
C ILE A 99 5.97 3.02 6.53
N ILE A 100 5.39 4.21 6.63
CA ILE A 100 4.93 4.97 5.48
C ILE A 100 5.67 6.31 5.44
N MET A 101 6.44 6.54 4.39
CA MET A 101 7.02 7.84 4.10
C MET A 101 6.04 8.64 3.23
N ILE A 102 5.61 9.80 3.68
CA ILE A 102 4.57 10.61 3.05
C ILE A 102 5.05 12.05 2.94
N LYS A 103 4.69 12.73 1.86
CA LYS A 103 4.84 14.19 1.76
C LYS A 103 3.80 14.90 2.63
N ASP A 104 4.13 16.07 3.14
CA ASP A 104 3.23 16.86 4.01
C ASP A 104 1.83 17.03 3.41
N THR A 105 1.76 17.34 2.11
CA THR A 105 0.47 17.54 1.42
C THR A 105 -0.43 16.31 1.39
N ASP A 106 0.16 15.13 1.31
CA ASP A 106 -0.57 13.85 1.29
C ASP A 106 -0.79 13.35 2.72
N GLY A 107 0.08 13.76 3.64
CA GLY A 107 0.08 13.41 5.06
C GLY A 107 -1.17 13.89 5.77
N GLU A 108 -1.62 15.10 5.53
CA GLU A 108 -2.84 15.63 6.16
C GLU A 108 -4.08 14.79 5.85
N LEU A 109 -4.22 14.35 4.58
CA LEU A 109 -5.30 13.46 4.17
C LEU A 109 -5.19 12.06 4.77
N ALA A 110 -3.97 11.54 4.85
CA ALA A 110 -3.71 10.23 5.44
C ALA A 110 -3.95 10.22 6.95
N LYS A 111 -3.55 11.28 7.67
CA LYS A 111 -3.75 11.43 9.13
C LYS A 111 -5.20 11.29 9.53
N GLU A 112 -6.12 11.88 8.76
CA GLU A 112 -7.56 11.77 9.04
C GLU A 112 -8.03 10.31 9.04
N HIS A 113 -7.55 9.49 8.09
CA HIS A 113 -7.94 8.10 7.92
C HIS A 113 -7.13 7.11 8.77
N LEU A 114 -5.93 7.50 9.19
CA LEU A 114 -5.06 6.70 10.06
C LEU A 114 -5.20 7.03 11.54
N LYS A 115 -6.07 7.95 11.92
CA LYS A 115 -6.30 8.34 13.31
C LYS A 115 -6.56 7.12 14.20
N GLY A 116 -5.81 7.03 15.31
CA GLY A 116 -5.87 5.90 16.23
C GLY A 116 -5.18 4.61 15.76
N LYS A 117 -4.50 4.65 14.59
CA LYS A 117 -3.73 3.51 14.04
C LYS A 117 -2.23 3.83 13.94
N VAL A 118 -1.86 5.09 14.14
CA VAL A 118 -0.46 5.55 14.14
C VAL A 118 0.13 5.31 15.51
N GLY A 119 1.23 4.57 15.58
CA GLY A 119 1.97 4.34 16.82
C GLY A 119 2.98 5.45 17.11
N VAL A 120 3.61 5.98 16.07
CA VAL A 120 4.58 7.07 16.16
C VAL A 120 4.67 7.81 14.83
N GLU A 121 4.88 9.11 14.89
CA GLU A 121 5.10 9.97 13.74
C GLU A 121 6.46 10.66 13.84
N TYR A 122 7.16 10.77 12.69
CA TYR A 122 8.42 11.49 12.57
C TYR A 122 8.33 12.48 11.42
N ALA A 123 8.91 13.66 11.60
CA ALA A 123 9.11 14.65 10.56
C ALA A 123 10.57 14.64 10.10
N ILE A 124 10.80 14.80 8.79
CA ILE A 124 12.12 15.05 8.24
C ILE A 124 12.22 16.55 8.02
N VAL A 125 13.07 17.21 8.81
CA VAL A 125 13.23 18.66 8.81
C VAL A 125 14.56 19.01 8.14
N SER A 126 14.52 19.97 7.21
CA SER A 126 15.72 20.50 6.58
C SER A 126 16.33 21.61 7.44
N ILE A 127 17.62 21.52 7.70
CA ILE A 127 18.39 22.53 8.45
C ILE A 127 19.18 23.38 7.44
N GLU A 128 18.80 24.63 7.31
CA GLU A 128 19.51 25.61 6.51
C GLU A 128 20.49 26.39 7.43
N PRO A 129 21.70 26.77 6.96
CA PRO A 129 22.25 26.64 5.61
C PRO A 129 23.07 25.38 5.33
N GLU A 130 23.24 24.47 6.31
CA GLU A 130 24.14 23.32 6.23
C GLU A 130 23.69 22.25 5.24
N ARG A 131 22.49 22.35 4.67
CA ARG A 131 21.85 21.34 3.79
C ARG A 131 21.79 19.94 4.42
N LEU A 132 21.62 19.92 5.72
CA LEU A 132 21.41 18.70 6.49
C LEU A 132 19.92 18.44 6.67
N SER A 133 19.57 17.19 6.99
CA SER A 133 18.23 16.85 7.40
C SER A 133 18.26 16.11 8.72
N GLU A 134 17.34 16.45 9.60
CA GLU A 134 17.15 15.76 10.87
C GLU A 134 15.79 15.07 10.91
N ILE A 135 15.72 14.00 11.69
CA ILE A 135 14.46 13.29 11.95
C ILE A 135 14.00 13.68 13.35
N GLU A 136 12.87 14.33 13.41
CA GLU A 136 12.27 14.76 14.67
C GLU A 136 11.01 13.91 14.93
N ARG A 137 10.81 13.52 16.19
CA ARG A 137 9.58 12.90 16.62
C ARG A 137 8.50 13.96 16.76
N VAL A 138 7.35 13.71 16.14
CA VAL A 138 6.17 14.56 16.33
C VAL A 138 5.43 14.06 17.57
N ASP A 139 5.41 14.89 18.61
CA ASP A 139 4.62 14.62 19.81
C ASP A 139 3.20 15.18 19.61
N ASP A 140 2.17 14.39 19.94
CA ASP A 140 0.76 14.78 19.89
C ASP A 140 0.40 15.86 20.91
#